data_fa5dce8a7401b8edee773e3954596de7
#
_entry.id   fa5dce8a7401b8edee773e3954596de7
#
_cell.length_a   1.000
_cell.length_b   1.000
_cell.length_c   1.000
_cell.angle_alpha   90.00
_cell.angle_beta   90.00
_cell.angle_gamma   90.00
#
_symmetry.space_group_name_H-M   'P 1'
#
loop_
_entity.id
_entity.type
_entity.pdbx_description
1 polymer ?
#
loop_
_entity_poly.entity_id
_entity_poly.type
_entity_poly.pdbx_seq_one_letter_code
_entity_poly.pdbx_strand_id
1 'polypeptide(L)'
;MQRFWLAILGLLGFTACGNAPLDMYGSPTVDFTVKGKVTDSDGTPIKGIVVSSKNVQSFGDGNGLNAVTDEKGEFVTNKVKESGVVGVLVFTDVDGAENGGDFETYEKDLSKFPKAQLKEGEGWYQGEYEVTADVKLIKK
;
A
#
# COMPACT_ATOMS: atom_id res chain seq x y z
N MET A 1 7.62 36.74 -37.45
CA MET A 1 7.98 36.28 -37.33
C MET A 1 8.20 35.28 -37.48
N GLN A 2 8.11 35.21 -37.58
CA GLN A 2 8.26 34.40 -37.46
C GLN A 2 8.80 33.68 -37.03
N ARG A 3 8.98 33.74 -36.56
CA ARG A 3 9.55 33.10 -36.02
C ARG A 3 9.45 32.53 -35.16
N PHE A 4 8.96 32.60 -34.97
CA PHE A 4 9.01 31.87 -34.26
C PHE A 4 8.69 31.02 -34.25
N TRP A 5 8.27 31.24 -34.67
CA TRP A 5 8.04 30.34 -34.72
C TRP A 5 8.61 29.40 -34.97
N LEU A 6 8.73 29.43 -35.14
CA LEU A 6 9.41 28.47 -35.43
C LEU A 6 10.11 27.84 -34.80
N ALA A 7 10.09 28.46 -34.33
CA ALA A 7 10.75 27.69 -33.68
C ALA A 7 10.11 26.97 -32.90
N ILE A 8 9.37 27.44 -32.91
CA ILE A 8 8.77 26.66 -32.37
C ILE A 8 8.63 25.55 -32.83
N LEU A 9 8.42 25.68 -33.40
CA LEU A 9 8.40 24.59 -33.76
C LEU A 9 9.30 23.80 -33.73
N GLY A 10 9.57 24.07 -33.83
CA GLY A 10 10.49 23.25 -33.69
C GLY A 10 10.83 22.97 -32.42
N LEU A 11 10.53 23.66 -32.10
CA LEU A 11 10.64 23.17 -31.21
C LEU A 11 9.98 22.53 -30.76
N LEU A 12 9.37 22.89 -30.99
CA LEU A 12 8.73 22.06 -30.71
C LEU A 12 8.88 20.85 -30.88
N GLY A 13 8.55 20.71 -31.15
CA GLY A 13 8.62 19.45 -31.42
C GLY A 13 9.56 18.65 -30.76
N PHE A 14 10.39 18.91 -30.62
CA PHE A 14 11.19 18.09 -30.08
C PHE A 14 10.98 17.80 -28.84
N THR A 15 10.48 18.42 -28.31
CA THR A 15 10.24 18.21 -27.00
C THR A 15 9.27 17.19 -26.70
N ALA A 16 8.20 17.17 -27.34
CA ALA A 16 7.20 16.18 -27.12
C ALA A 16 7.75 14.80 -27.35
N CYS A 17 8.56 14.66 -28.28
CA CYS A 17 9.13 13.38 -28.52
C CYS A 17 9.94 12.90 -27.41
N GLY A 18 10.54 13.77 -26.68
CA GLY A 18 11.39 13.39 -25.60
C GLY A 18 10.70 12.69 -24.48
N ASN A 19 9.42 12.92 -24.34
CA ASN A 19 8.70 12.33 -23.23
C ASN A 19 8.39 10.86 -23.40
N ALA A 20 8.16 10.45 -24.61
CA ALA A 20 7.79 9.07 -24.83
C ALA A 20 8.86 8.07 -24.39
N PRO A 21 10.12 8.26 -24.68
CA PRO A 21 11.13 7.34 -24.18
C PRO A 21 11.21 7.31 -22.69
N LEU A 22 10.98 8.43 -22.02
CA LEU A 22 10.98 8.45 -20.58
C LEU A 22 9.85 7.60 -20.02
N ASP A 23 8.69 7.66 -20.65
CA ASP A 23 7.57 6.86 -20.18
C ASP A 23 7.84 5.38 -20.33
N MET A 24 8.66 5.00 -21.30
CA MET A 24 8.99 3.61 -21.49
C MET A 24 9.94 3.08 -20.42
N TYR A 25 10.71 3.94 -19.81
CA TYR A 25 11.70 3.53 -18.83
C TYR A 25 11.31 3.81 -17.41
N GLY A 26 10.38 4.72 -17.18
CA GLY A 26 9.94 5.08 -15.85
C GLY A 26 8.63 4.41 -15.50
N SER A 27 8.45 4.12 -14.23
CA SER A 27 7.20 3.59 -13.70
C SER A 27 6.86 4.37 -12.44
N PRO A 28 5.58 4.72 -12.25
CA PRO A 28 5.19 5.38 -11.00
C PRO A 28 5.46 4.45 -9.83
N THR A 29 5.95 5.01 -8.74
CA THR A 29 6.13 4.26 -7.50
C THR A 29 5.57 5.04 -6.33
N VAL A 30 5.12 4.30 -5.32
CA VAL A 30 4.70 4.88 -4.04
C VAL A 30 5.34 4.06 -2.93
N ASP A 31 5.58 4.71 -1.81
CA ASP A 31 5.90 3.99 -0.58
C ASP A 31 4.64 3.98 0.27
N PHE A 32 4.36 2.86 0.93
CA PHE A 32 3.25 2.86 1.87
C PHE A 32 3.45 1.87 3.01
N THR A 33 2.80 2.18 4.12
CA THR A 33 2.69 1.29 5.27
C THR A 33 1.21 1.12 5.57
N VAL A 34 0.89 0.07 6.32
CA VAL A 34 -0.48 -0.18 6.77
C VAL A 34 -0.45 -0.27 8.27
N LYS A 35 -1.39 0.42 8.91
CA LYS A 35 -1.58 0.32 10.35
C LYS A 35 -3.06 0.10 10.62
N GLY A 36 -3.37 -0.36 11.80
CA GLY A 36 -4.77 -0.52 12.16
C GLY A 36 -4.95 -1.27 13.44
N LYS A 37 -6.19 -1.68 13.67
CA LYS A 37 -6.57 -2.38 14.88
C LYS A 37 -7.48 -3.53 14.50
N VAL A 38 -7.23 -4.69 15.11
CA VAL A 38 -8.03 -5.89 14.88
C VAL A 38 -8.82 -6.19 16.14
N THR A 39 -10.13 -6.34 15.99
CA THR A 39 -11.04 -6.62 17.10
C THR A 39 -11.94 -7.78 16.73
N ASP A 40 -12.63 -8.33 17.74
CA ASP A 40 -13.70 -9.28 17.48
C ASP A 40 -15.01 -8.52 17.23
N SER A 41 -16.12 -9.25 17.10
CA SER A 41 -17.41 -8.64 16.79
C SER A 41 -17.92 -7.75 17.93
N ASP A 42 -17.42 -7.94 19.15
CA ASP A 42 -17.80 -7.14 20.31
C ASP A 42 -16.89 -5.93 20.50
N GLY A 43 -15.88 -5.78 19.67
CA GLY A 43 -14.95 -4.67 19.79
C GLY A 43 -13.75 -4.96 20.67
N THR A 44 -13.60 -6.19 21.16
CA THR A 44 -12.46 -6.57 21.99
C THR A 44 -11.22 -6.74 21.14
N PRO A 45 -10.07 -6.12 21.51
CA PRO A 45 -8.85 -6.26 20.73
C PRO A 45 -8.36 -7.69 20.71
N ILE A 46 -7.75 -8.08 19.59
CA ILE A 46 -7.19 -9.43 19.43
C ILE A 46 -5.69 -9.35 19.21
N LYS A 47 -4.95 -9.99 20.10
CA LYS A 47 -3.50 -10.11 19.99
C LYS A 47 -3.13 -11.31 19.14
N GLY A 48 -1.99 -11.24 18.46
CA GLY A 48 -1.42 -12.40 17.79
C GLY A 48 -1.94 -12.68 16.38
N ILE A 49 -2.72 -11.77 15.83
CA ILE A 49 -3.20 -11.91 14.46
C ILE A 49 -2.07 -11.52 13.50
N VAL A 50 -1.74 -12.43 12.58
CA VAL A 50 -0.73 -12.17 11.56
C VAL A 50 -1.37 -11.40 10.41
N VAL A 51 -0.80 -10.24 10.11
CA VAL A 51 -1.22 -9.41 8.98
C VAL A 51 -0.19 -9.60 7.89
N SER A 52 -0.64 -10.03 6.72
CA SER A 52 0.24 -10.25 5.59
C SER A 52 -0.45 -9.73 4.33
N SER A 53 0.19 -9.90 3.19
CA SER A 53 -0.38 -9.40 1.94
C SER A 53 -0.23 -10.41 0.83
N LYS A 54 -1.14 -10.31 -0.14
CA LYS A 54 -1.07 -11.00 -1.42
C LYS A 54 -0.92 -9.96 -2.51
N ASN A 55 -0.18 -10.29 -3.55
CA ASN A 55 -0.02 -9.43 -4.73
C ASN A 55 0.62 -8.09 -4.41
N VAL A 56 1.42 -8.05 -3.34
CA VAL A 56 2.24 -6.90 -3.00
C VAL A 56 3.69 -7.36 -3.08
N GLN A 57 4.47 -6.70 -3.92
CA GLN A 57 5.88 -6.99 -4.06
C GLN A 57 6.64 -5.71 -3.84
N SER A 58 7.48 -5.69 -2.83
CA SER A 58 8.29 -4.52 -2.59
C SER A 58 9.43 -4.50 -3.61
N PHE A 59 9.53 -3.42 -4.36
CA PHE A 59 10.65 -3.25 -5.27
C PHE A 59 11.93 -3.17 -4.44
N GLY A 60 12.81 -4.10 -4.63
CA GLY A 60 14.07 -4.12 -3.92
C GLY A 60 14.27 -5.38 -3.12
N ASP A 61 13.38 -5.73 -2.22
CA ASP A 61 13.56 -6.93 -1.40
C ASP A 61 12.55 -8.04 -1.71
N GLY A 62 11.51 -7.72 -2.46
CA GLY A 62 10.54 -8.73 -2.86
C GLY A 62 9.60 -9.19 -1.77
N ASN A 63 9.67 -8.62 -0.59
CA ASN A 63 8.81 -9.00 0.52
C ASN A 63 7.57 -8.13 0.54
N GLY A 64 6.45 -8.73 0.89
CA GLY A 64 5.20 -8.00 1.04
C GLY A 64 5.08 -7.38 2.43
N LEU A 65 3.85 -7.04 2.78
CA LEU A 65 3.54 -6.46 4.08
C LEU A 65 3.50 -7.54 5.15
N ASN A 66 3.96 -7.19 6.35
CA ASN A 66 3.99 -8.11 7.48
C ASN A 66 3.82 -7.36 8.79
N ALA A 67 2.99 -7.91 9.67
CA ALA A 67 2.83 -7.41 11.03
C ALA A 67 2.14 -8.47 11.88
N VAL A 68 2.19 -8.28 13.20
CA VAL A 68 1.45 -9.10 14.15
C VAL A 68 0.81 -8.14 15.16
N THR A 69 -0.45 -8.36 15.49
CA THR A 69 -1.14 -7.46 16.42
C THR A 69 -0.60 -7.61 17.84
N ASP A 70 -0.57 -6.50 18.56
CA ASP A 70 -0.13 -6.46 19.95
C ASP A 70 -1.32 -6.66 20.90
N GLU A 71 -1.09 -6.42 22.19
CA GLU A 71 -2.11 -6.64 23.22
C GLU A 71 -3.31 -5.73 23.06
N LYS A 72 -3.15 -4.61 22.35
CA LYS A 72 -4.24 -3.68 22.06
C LYS A 72 -4.88 -3.96 20.71
N GLY A 73 -4.49 -5.05 20.07
CA GLY A 73 -4.97 -5.38 18.74
C GLY A 73 -4.38 -4.52 17.64
N GLU A 74 -3.42 -3.68 17.96
CA GLU A 74 -2.84 -2.73 17.00
C GLU A 74 -1.68 -3.36 16.25
N PHE A 75 -1.50 -2.91 15.01
CA PHE A 75 -0.38 -3.37 14.19
C PHE A 75 0.10 -2.24 13.29
N VAL A 76 1.38 -2.33 12.90
CA VAL A 76 1.97 -1.46 11.89
C VAL A 76 2.87 -2.35 11.04
N THR A 77 2.70 -2.31 9.73
CA THR A 77 3.51 -3.12 8.83
C THR A 77 4.82 -2.42 8.50
N ASN A 78 5.72 -3.15 7.85
CA ASN A 78 6.88 -2.58 7.21
C ASN A 78 6.44 -1.69 6.04
N LYS A 79 7.33 -0.81 5.61
CA LYS A 79 7.10 0.05 4.44
C LYS A 79 7.49 -0.71 3.19
N VAL A 80 6.63 -0.65 2.19
CA VAL A 80 6.89 -1.27 0.88
C VAL A 80 6.84 -0.21 -0.21
N LYS A 81 7.54 -0.49 -1.30
CA LYS A 81 7.52 0.35 -2.50
C LYS A 81 6.84 -0.43 -3.61
N GLU A 82 5.81 0.16 -4.19
CA GLU A 82 5.01 -0.48 -5.22
C GLU A 82 4.61 0.50 -6.29
N SER A 83 3.97 0.01 -7.35
CA SER A 83 3.45 0.87 -8.41
C SER A 83 2.22 1.66 -7.95
N GLY A 84 1.61 1.25 -6.86
CA GLY A 84 0.45 1.93 -6.27
C GLY A 84 0.11 1.28 -4.95
N VAL A 85 -0.90 1.81 -4.27
CA VAL A 85 -1.39 1.17 -3.04
C VAL A 85 -2.37 0.07 -3.48
N VAL A 86 -1.80 -1.07 -3.81
CA VAL A 86 -2.54 -2.18 -4.40
C VAL A 86 -2.19 -3.49 -3.69
N GLY A 87 -3.06 -4.48 -3.82
CA GLY A 87 -2.87 -5.78 -3.22
C GLY A 87 -3.98 -6.11 -2.25
N VAL A 88 -3.85 -7.24 -1.58
CA VAL A 88 -4.86 -7.75 -0.64
C VAL A 88 -4.21 -7.95 0.72
N LEU A 89 -4.83 -7.42 1.75
CA LEU A 89 -4.42 -7.70 3.13
C LEU A 89 -5.09 -8.98 3.60
N VAL A 90 -4.32 -9.79 4.31
CA VAL A 90 -4.78 -11.07 4.86
C VAL A 90 -4.53 -11.07 6.35
N PHE A 91 -5.57 -11.35 7.12
CA PHE A 91 -5.52 -11.40 8.58
C PHE A 91 -5.73 -12.85 9.00
N THR A 92 -4.73 -13.46 9.61
CA THR A 92 -4.72 -14.88 9.94
C THR A 92 -4.52 -15.10 11.42
N ASP A 93 -5.39 -15.91 12.02
CA ASP A 93 -5.23 -16.35 13.40
C ASP A 93 -4.38 -17.61 13.38
N VAL A 94 -3.16 -17.52 13.92
CA VAL A 94 -2.22 -18.64 13.89
C VAL A 94 -2.08 -19.32 15.24
N ASP A 95 -2.70 -18.80 16.29
CA ASP A 95 -2.57 -19.37 17.66
C ASP A 95 -3.80 -20.15 18.10
N GLY A 96 -4.75 -20.35 17.21
CA GLY A 96 -5.93 -21.16 17.50
C GLY A 96 -6.81 -20.51 18.54
N ALA A 97 -7.09 -21.23 19.62
CA ALA A 97 -8.03 -20.76 20.63
C ALA A 97 -7.45 -19.72 21.58
N GLU A 98 -6.15 -19.43 21.50
CA GLU A 98 -5.55 -18.43 22.37
C GLU A 98 -5.92 -17.02 21.95
N ASN A 99 -5.73 -16.07 22.82
CA ASN A 99 -5.93 -14.63 22.55
C ASN A 99 -7.33 -14.31 22.01
N GLY A 100 -8.34 -14.84 22.68
CA GLY A 100 -9.70 -14.44 22.40
C GLY A 100 -10.52 -15.41 21.57
N GLY A 101 -9.91 -16.49 21.11
CA GLY A 101 -10.60 -17.53 20.37
C GLY A 101 -10.02 -17.75 18.99
N ASP A 102 -10.65 -18.63 18.24
CA ASP A 102 -10.22 -19.02 16.91
C ASP A 102 -11.06 -18.25 15.89
N PHE A 103 -10.37 -17.47 15.03
CA PHE A 103 -11.04 -16.57 14.10
C PHE A 103 -10.84 -17.01 12.67
N GLU A 104 -11.82 -16.73 11.83
CA GLU A 104 -11.73 -17.00 10.41
C GLU A 104 -10.72 -16.05 9.76
N THR A 105 -10.01 -16.54 8.75
CA THR A 105 -9.12 -15.71 7.96
C THR A 105 -9.95 -14.66 7.22
N TYR A 106 -9.46 -13.42 7.23
CA TYR A 106 -10.14 -12.31 6.60
C TYR A 106 -9.23 -11.67 5.55
N GLU A 107 -9.76 -11.44 4.37
CA GLU A 107 -9.02 -10.80 3.28
C GLU A 107 -9.80 -9.61 2.77
N LYS A 108 -9.09 -8.54 2.48
CA LYS A 108 -9.70 -7.34 1.93
C LYS A 108 -8.69 -6.59 1.08
N ASP A 109 -9.17 -6.08 -0.04
CA ASP A 109 -8.34 -5.33 -0.97
C ASP A 109 -7.87 -4.03 -0.32
N LEU A 110 -6.59 -3.70 -0.50
CA LEU A 110 -6.01 -2.49 0.06
C LEU A 110 -6.71 -1.23 -0.40
N SER A 111 -7.24 -1.24 -1.61
CA SER A 111 -7.93 -0.07 -2.15
C SER A 111 -9.24 0.23 -1.44
N LYS A 112 -9.73 -0.70 -0.60
CA LYS A 112 -10.98 -0.53 0.14
C LYS A 112 -10.78 0.13 1.50
N PHE A 113 -9.54 0.38 1.90
CA PHE A 113 -9.23 1.03 3.16
C PHE A 113 -8.88 2.50 2.94
N PRO A 114 -9.16 3.38 3.91
CA PRO A 114 -8.76 4.78 3.79
C PRO A 114 -7.23 4.92 3.87
N LYS A 115 -6.71 5.93 3.21
CA LYS A 115 -5.29 6.20 3.22
C LYS A 115 -5.05 7.70 3.31
N ALA A 116 -3.90 8.07 3.85
CA ALA A 116 -3.48 9.46 3.95
C ALA A 116 -2.09 9.59 3.34
N GLN A 117 -1.85 10.68 2.64
CA GLN A 117 -0.54 10.95 2.08
C GLN A 117 0.34 11.60 3.14
N LEU A 118 1.51 11.00 3.39
CA LEU A 118 2.46 11.50 4.39
C LEU A 118 3.53 12.37 3.77
N LYS A 119 3.91 12.10 2.52
CA LYS A 119 4.91 12.88 1.79
C LYS A 119 4.46 13.07 0.37
N GLU A 120 4.79 14.23 -0.19
CA GLU A 120 4.52 14.50 -1.58
C GLU A 120 5.49 13.74 -2.47
N GLY A 121 5.04 13.47 -3.69
CA GLY A 121 5.89 12.81 -4.66
C GLY A 121 6.68 13.78 -5.49
N GLU A 122 7.56 13.23 -6.30
CA GLU A 122 8.37 14.00 -7.23
C GLU A 122 8.72 13.11 -8.42
N GLY A 123 8.39 13.58 -9.62
CA GLY A 123 8.65 12.79 -10.82
C GLY A 123 7.85 11.50 -10.82
N TRP A 124 8.53 10.38 -10.97
CA TRP A 124 7.88 9.08 -10.95
C TRP A 124 7.48 8.60 -9.56
N TYR A 125 8.04 9.21 -8.53
CA TYR A 125 7.73 8.87 -7.15
C TYR A 125 6.48 9.65 -6.74
N GLN A 126 5.42 8.93 -6.42
CA GLN A 126 4.13 9.53 -6.11
C GLN A 126 3.95 9.87 -4.64
N GLY A 127 4.93 9.58 -3.82
CA GLY A 127 4.90 9.96 -2.43
C GLY A 127 4.77 8.78 -1.49
N GLU A 128 4.59 9.10 -0.22
CA GLU A 128 4.45 8.11 0.83
C GLU A 128 3.03 8.18 1.41
N TYR A 129 2.44 7.01 1.61
CA TYR A 129 1.06 6.90 2.09
C TYR A 129 0.99 6.00 3.31
N GLU A 130 -0.02 6.22 4.12
CA GLU A 130 -0.35 5.37 5.26
C GLU A 130 -1.79 4.91 5.12
N VAL A 131 -1.98 3.60 5.11
CA VAL A 131 -3.30 2.98 4.99
C VAL A 131 -3.77 2.62 6.40
N THR A 132 -5.02 2.93 6.71
CA THR A 132 -5.60 2.56 7.99
C THR A 132 -6.56 1.40 7.78
N ALA A 133 -6.26 0.28 8.41
CA ALA A 133 -7.02 -0.96 8.24
C ALA A 133 -7.53 -1.46 9.57
N ASP A 134 -8.67 -0.92 9.99
CA ASP A 134 -9.36 -1.39 11.20
C ASP A 134 -10.31 -2.50 10.78
N VAL A 135 -10.18 -3.66 11.40
CA VAL A 135 -10.84 -4.88 10.96
C VAL A 135 -11.50 -5.58 12.14
N LYS A 136 -12.69 -6.15 11.90
CA LYS A 136 -13.35 -7.03 12.85
C LYS A 136 -13.29 -8.45 12.32
N LEU A 137 -12.81 -9.38 13.15
CA LEU A 137 -12.74 -10.78 12.77
C LEU A 137 -13.92 -11.54 13.35
N ILE A 138 -14.27 -12.64 12.69
CA ILE A 138 -15.41 -13.47 13.06
C ILE A 138 -14.88 -14.80 13.58
N LYS A 139 -15.38 -15.24 14.72
CA LYS A 139 -14.99 -16.53 15.28
C LYS A 139 -15.52 -17.65 14.41
N LYS A 140 -14.73 -18.71 14.33
CA LYS A 140 -15.12 -19.92 13.62
C LYS A 140 -16.28 -20.62 14.31
#